data_94f0ea08396dd660fb6d502e19e25131
#
_entry.id   94f0ea08396dd660fb6d502e19e25131
#
_cell.length_a   1.000
_cell.length_b   1.000
_cell.length_c   1.000
_cell.angle_alpha   90.00
_cell.angle_beta   90.00
_cell.angle_gamma   90.00
#
_symmetry.space_group_name_H-M   'P 1'
#
loop_
_entity.id
_entity.type
_entity.pdbx_description
1 polymer ?
#
loop_
_entity_poly.entity_id
_entity_poly.type
_entity_poly.pdbx_seq_one_letter_code
_entity_poly.pdbx_strand_id
1 'polypeptide(L)'
;MNKHFVAINYIQCNADYQERFEQLFASRAGAIDKMPGFVNMHVLRPAKQGDAYLIVSYWENEQSFKDWTRSEAFMAGHKRGFEDIAKAKAEGKPAPMSSDFKIYQIISE
;
A
#
# COMPACT_ATOMS: atom_id res chain seq x y z
N MET A 1 3.57 23.06 2.71
CA MET A 1 3.58 22.74 2.95
C MET A 1 3.32 21.83 3.55
N ASN A 2 2.98 21.18 3.58
CA ASN A 2 2.28 20.40 4.45
C ASN A 2 2.24 18.95 4.19
N LYS A 3 3.38 18.31 3.99
CA LYS A 3 3.44 16.86 4.01
C LYS A 3 3.80 16.42 5.42
N HIS A 4 2.89 16.73 6.33
CA HIS A 4 3.14 16.43 7.72
C HIS A 4 2.77 15.03 8.14
N PHE A 5 1.87 14.39 7.39
CA PHE A 5 1.35 13.08 7.75
C PHE A 5 1.83 12.02 6.77
N VAL A 6 2.34 10.92 7.30
CA VAL A 6 2.86 9.82 6.48
C VAL A 6 2.19 8.53 6.92
N ALA A 7 1.67 7.81 5.95
CA ALA A 7 1.14 6.46 6.18
C ALA A 7 2.08 5.46 5.50
N ILE A 8 2.49 4.44 6.24
CA ILE A 8 3.36 3.41 5.71
C ILE A 8 2.67 2.07 5.85
N ASN A 9 2.52 1.38 4.73
CA ASN A 9 2.01 0.02 4.74
C ASN A 9 3.21 -0.91 4.56
N TYR A 10 3.47 -1.74 5.58
CA TYR A 10 4.55 -2.73 5.55
C TYR A 10 3.97 -4.02 5.01
N ILE A 11 4.45 -4.47 3.85
CA ILE A 11 3.91 -5.67 3.21
C ILE A 11 4.95 -6.75 3.15
N GLN A 12 4.69 -7.85 3.86
CA GLN A 12 5.49 -9.05 3.76
C GLN A 12 4.91 -9.93 2.67
N CYS A 13 5.73 -10.24 1.67
CA CYS A 13 5.34 -11.11 0.56
C CYS A 13 6.08 -12.42 0.67
N ASN A 14 5.36 -13.51 0.37
CA ASN A 14 6.04 -14.78 0.13
C ASN A 14 6.96 -14.63 -1.09
N ALA A 15 8.07 -15.35 -1.09
CA ALA A 15 9.07 -15.22 -2.15
C ALA A 15 8.48 -15.44 -3.55
N ASP A 16 7.55 -16.39 -3.67
CA ASP A 16 6.92 -16.72 -4.94
C ASP A 16 5.83 -15.73 -5.36
N TYR A 17 5.49 -14.76 -4.51
CA TYR A 17 4.47 -13.76 -4.82
C TYR A 17 5.07 -12.39 -5.18
N GLN A 18 6.37 -12.20 -4.98
CA GLN A 18 6.98 -10.87 -5.13
C GLN A 18 6.82 -10.31 -6.54
N GLU A 19 7.02 -11.13 -7.54
CA GLU A 19 6.88 -10.68 -8.94
C GLU A 19 5.44 -10.23 -9.21
N ARG A 20 4.47 -11.01 -8.77
CA ARG A 20 3.05 -10.67 -8.92
C ARG A 20 2.72 -9.38 -8.17
N PHE A 21 3.24 -9.23 -6.96
CA PHE A 21 3.02 -8.03 -6.17
C PHE A 21 3.52 -6.79 -6.92
N GLU A 22 4.72 -6.86 -7.48
CA GLU A 22 5.26 -5.72 -8.22
C GLU A 22 4.43 -5.41 -9.47
N GLN A 23 3.90 -6.43 -10.13
CA GLN A 23 3.04 -6.24 -11.28
C GLN A 23 1.76 -5.48 -10.92
N LEU A 24 1.24 -5.66 -9.71
CA LEU A 24 0.04 -4.95 -9.27
C LEU A 24 0.27 -3.43 -9.23
N PHE A 25 1.50 -3.00 -8.95
CA PHE A 25 1.83 -1.58 -8.92
C PHE A 25 2.29 -1.03 -10.25
N ALA A 26 2.81 -1.88 -11.14
CA ALA A 26 3.22 -1.46 -12.47
C ALA A 26 2.05 -0.90 -13.28
N SER A 27 0.83 -1.37 -12.98
CA SER A 27 -0.38 -0.96 -13.69
C SER A 27 -1.41 -0.31 -12.77
N ARG A 28 -0.94 0.36 -11.69
CA ARG A 28 -1.89 1.01 -10.79
C ARG A 28 -2.62 2.15 -11.51
N ALA A 29 -3.88 2.33 -11.14
CA ALA A 29 -4.76 3.27 -11.84
C ALA A 29 -4.47 4.74 -11.56
N GLY A 30 -3.65 5.06 -10.56
CA GLY A 30 -3.34 6.44 -10.21
C GLY A 30 -4.48 7.17 -9.51
N ALA A 31 -5.49 6.45 -9.04
CA ALA A 31 -6.65 7.08 -8.40
C ALA A 31 -6.28 7.83 -7.13
N ILE A 32 -5.28 7.34 -6.40
CA ILE A 32 -4.82 8.00 -5.18
C ILE A 32 -4.30 9.42 -5.48
N ASP A 33 -3.70 9.62 -6.66
CA ASP A 33 -3.12 10.90 -7.05
C ASP A 33 -4.17 12.01 -7.11
N LYS A 34 -5.43 11.65 -7.24
CA LYS A 34 -6.53 12.59 -7.37
C LYS A 34 -7.26 12.85 -6.05
N MET A 35 -6.86 12.18 -4.98
CA MET A 35 -7.53 12.34 -3.70
C MET A 35 -7.18 13.68 -3.06
N PRO A 36 -8.18 14.37 -2.46
CA PRO A 36 -7.90 15.61 -1.72
C PRO A 36 -6.88 15.35 -0.62
N GLY A 37 -5.90 16.22 -0.51
CA GLY A 37 -4.87 16.13 0.52
C GLY A 37 -3.73 15.17 0.22
N PHE A 38 -3.79 14.47 -0.89
CA PHE A 38 -2.67 13.60 -1.31
C PHE A 38 -1.49 14.46 -1.74
N VAL A 39 -0.29 14.11 -1.26
CA VAL A 39 0.94 14.83 -1.61
C VAL A 39 1.82 14.00 -2.52
N ASN A 40 2.19 12.79 -2.08
CA ASN A 40 3.10 11.95 -2.86
C ASN A 40 3.03 10.51 -2.36
N MET A 41 3.60 9.59 -3.14
CA MET A 41 3.62 8.18 -2.79
C MET A 41 4.83 7.50 -3.40
N HIS A 42 5.39 6.55 -2.66
CA HIS A 42 6.46 5.70 -3.15
C HIS A 42 6.16 4.26 -2.79
N VAL A 43 6.49 3.35 -3.69
CA VAL A 43 6.49 1.92 -3.39
C VAL A 43 7.94 1.49 -3.39
N LEU A 44 8.42 0.96 -2.27
CA LEU A 44 9.82 0.66 -2.07
C LEU A 44 10.04 -0.85 -2.03
N ARG A 45 10.94 -1.34 -2.90
CA ARG A 45 11.35 -2.73 -2.87
C ARG A 45 12.47 -2.87 -1.84
N PRO A 46 12.43 -3.91 -0.99
CA PRO A 46 13.50 -4.09 -0.02
C PRO A 46 14.84 -4.34 -0.72
N ALA A 47 15.89 -3.74 -0.19
CA ALA A 47 17.24 -3.98 -0.67
C ALA A 47 17.80 -5.30 -0.15
N LYS A 48 17.24 -5.80 0.95
CA LYS A 48 17.69 -7.01 1.61
C LYS A 48 16.57 -8.03 1.55
N GLN A 49 16.88 -9.23 1.11
CA GLN A 49 15.87 -10.29 1.01
C GLN A 49 15.28 -10.59 2.38
N GLY A 50 13.97 -10.73 2.44
CA GLY A 50 13.25 -10.98 3.68
C GLY A 50 12.68 -9.75 4.34
N ASP A 51 13.14 -8.56 3.98
CA ASP A 51 12.55 -7.33 4.50
C ASP A 51 11.24 -7.04 3.79
N ALA A 52 10.40 -6.19 4.39
CA ALA A 52 9.10 -5.86 3.85
C ALA A 52 9.20 -4.87 2.70
N TYR A 53 8.26 -4.96 1.77
CA TYR A 53 7.99 -3.85 0.86
C TYR A 53 7.33 -2.73 1.65
N LEU A 54 7.59 -1.48 1.27
CA LEU A 54 6.93 -0.35 1.91
C LEU A 54 6.12 0.42 0.88
N ILE A 55 4.88 0.73 1.23
CA ILE A 55 4.08 1.68 0.47
C ILE A 55 3.99 2.92 1.34
N VAL A 56 4.70 3.97 0.95
CA VAL A 56 4.81 5.20 1.72
C VAL A 56 3.98 6.26 1.03
N SER A 57 2.97 6.79 1.72
CA SER A 57 2.15 7.86 1.18
C SER A 57 2.18 9.07 2.10
N TYR A 58 2.22 10.25 1.48
CA TYR A 58 2.34 11.53 2.18
C TYR A 58 1.04 12.30 1.99
N TRP A 59 0.51 12.85 3.07
CA TRP A 59 -0.79 13.51 3.09
C TRP A 59 -0.72 14.82 3.85
N GLU A 60 -1.61 15.74 3.52
CA GLU A 60 -1.68 17.01 4.23
C GLU A 60 -2.11 16.82 5.69
N ASN A 61 -2.96 15.83 5.93
CA ASN A 61 -3.43 15.53 7.28
C ASN A 61 -3.97 14.10 7.36
N GLU A 62 -4.22 13.65 8.58
CA GLU A 62 -4.70 12.29 8.84
C GLU A 62 -6.07 12.04 8.23
N GLN A 63 -6.96 13.03 8.25
CA GLN A 63 -8.32 12.86 7.74
C GLN A 63 -8.31 12.53 6.25
N SER A 64 -7.43 13.18 5.48
CA SER A 64 -7.31 12.90 4.05
C SER A 64 -6.92 11.44 3.80
N PHE A 65 -5.99 10.91 4.59
CA PHE A 65 -5.60 9.50 4.49
C PHE A 65 -6.78 8.59 4.85
N LYS A 66 -7.51 8.90 5.93
CA LYS A 66 -8.66 8.09 6.34
C LYS A 66 -9.74 8.09 5.26
N ASP A 67 -9.98 9.24 4.63
CA ASP A 67 -10.96 9.33 3.55
C ASP A 67 -10.56 8.44 2.38
N TRP A 68 -9.25 8.41 2.07
CA TRP A 68 -8.74 7.54 1.01
C TRP A 68 -9.04 6.06 1.32
N THR A 69 -8.75 5.60 2.54
CA THR A 69 -8.93 4.19 2.89
C THR A 69 -10.40 3.77 2.89
N ARG A 70 -11.33 4.72 2.91
CA ARG A 70 -12.78 4.44 2.88
C ARG A 70 -13.37 4.64 1.49
N SER A 71 -12.58 5.05 0.51
CA SER A 71 -13.08 5.38 -0.81
C SER A 71 -13.28 4.14 -1.68
N GLU A 72 -14.16 4.27 -2.66
CA GLU A 72 -14.34 3.22 -3.66
C GLU A 72 -13.07 3.03 -4.48
N ALA A 73 -12.33 4.10 -4.72
CA ALA A 73 -11.08 4.03 -5.46
C ALA A 73 -10.05 3.18 -4.73
N PHE A 74 -10.00 3.27 -3.39
CA PHE A 74 -9.13 2.41 -2.60
C PHE A 74 -9.48 0.94 -2.80
N MET A 75 -10.76 0.60 -2.69
CA MET A 75 -11.21 -0.79 -2.88
C MET A 75 -10.93 -1.27 -4.29
N ALA A 76 -11.21 -0.44 -5.29
CA ALA A 76 -10.97 -0.81 -6.68
C ALA A 76 -9.48 -1.03 -6.95
N GLY A 77 -8.62 -0.18 -6.39
CA GLY A 77 -7.17 -0.30 -6.57
C GLY A 77 -6.57 -1.52 -5.89
N HIS A 78 -7.25 -2.05 -4.86
CA HIS A 78 -6.75 -3.21 -4.11
C HIS A 78 -7.44 -4.51 -4.50
N LYS A 79 -8.39 -4.46 -5.43
CA LYS A 79 -9.23 -5.61 -5.75
C LYS A 79 -8.42 -6.84 -6.16
N ARG A 80 -7.44 -6.66 -7.03
CA ARG A 80 -6.63 -7.79 -7.52
C ARG A 80 -5.87 -8.46 -6.39
N GLY A 81 -5.30 -7.67 -5.46
CA GLY A 81 -4.61 -8.23 -4.32
C GLY A 81 -5.55 -8.98 -3.39
N PHE A 82 -6.72 -8.41 -3.14
CA PHE A 82 -7.73 -9.08 -2.30
C PHE A 82 -8.20 -10.39 -2.93
N GLU A 83 -8.34 -10.42 -4.27
CA GLU A 83 -8.73 -11.64 -4.97
C GLU A 83 -7.65 -12.72 -4.86
N ASP A 84 -6.39 -12.33 -4.94
CA ASP A 84 -5.28 -13.28 -4.81
C ASP A 84 -5.27 -13.90 -3.41
N ILE A 85 -5.53 -13.09 -2.38
CA ILE A 85 -5.59 -13.57 -1.00
C ILE A 85 -6.78 -14.53 -0.82
N ALA A 86 -7.94 -14.15 -1.35
CA ALA A 86 -9.13 -14.99 -1.25
C ALA A 86 -8.96 -16.33 -1.97
N LYS A 87 -8.28 -16.31 -3.12
CA LYS A 87 -8.01 -17.53 -3.89
C LYS A 87 -7.10 -18.47 -3.10
N ALA A 88 -6.04 -17.95 -2.51
CA ALA A 88 -5.14 -18.76 -1.69
C ALA A 88 -5.89 -19.40 -0.53
N LYS A 89 -6.74 -18.63 0.15
CA LYS A 89 -7.54 -19.13 1.26
C LYS A 89 -8.48 -20.26 0.80
N ALA A 90 -9.14 -20.08 -0.34
CA ALA A 90 -10.05 -21.08 -0.89
C ALA A 90 -9.33 -22.38 -1.25
N GLU A 91 -8.04 -22.28 -1.62
CA GLU A 91 -7.22 -23.44 -1.99
C GLU A 91 -6.50 -24.06 -0.78
N GLY A 92 -6.74 -23.54 0.43
CA GLY A 92 -6.08 -24.05 1.61
C GLY A 92 -4.61 -23.67 1.73
N LYS A 93 -4.19 -22.65 1.01
CA LYS A 93 -2.79 -22.19 1.00
C LYS A 93 -2.61 -20.99 1.92
N PRO A 94 -1.39 -20.76 2.42
CA PRO A 94 -1.11 -19.54 3.18
C PRO A 94 -1.36 -18.29 2.34
N ALA A 95 -1.75 -17.19 2.99
CA ALA A 95 -1.92 -15.92 2.31
C ALA A 95 -0.60 -15.53 1.62
N PRO A 96 -0.65 -15.03 0.38
CA PRO A 96 0.58 -14.69 -0.34
C PRO A 96 1.29 -13.47 0.22
N MET A 97 0.57 -12.63 0.97
CA MET A 97 1.15 -11.45 1.60
C MET A 97 0.36 -11.08 2.83
N SER A 98 0.98 -10.28 3.68
CA SER A 98 0.32 -9.67 4.85
C SER A 98 0.70 -8.20 4.89
N SER A 99 -0.16 -7.38 5.49
CA SER A 99 0.08 -5.95 5.56
C SER A 99 -0.09 -5.44 6.99
N ASP A 100 0.68 -4.40 7.32
CA ASP A 100 0.60 -3.74 8.61
C ASP A 100 0.76 -2.25 8.38
N PHE A 101 -0.28 -1.48 8.66
CA PHE A 101 -0.28 -0.04 8.49
C PHE A 101 0.21 0.67 9.73
N LYS A 102 1.09 1.64 9.53
CA LYS A 102 1.53 2.52 10.62
C LYS A 102 1.52 3.96 10.12
N ILE A 103 1.22 4.87 11.01
CA ILE A 103 1.14 6.29 10.67
C ILE A 103 2.16 7.06 11.48
N TYR A 104 2.71 8.11 10.84
CA TYR A 104 3.80 8.90 11.40
C TYR A 104 3.60 10.36 11.07
N GLN A 105 4.24 11.22 11.84
CA GLN A 105 4.31 12.64 11.54
C GLN A 105 5.75 12.98 11.20
N ILE A 106 5.95 13.86 10.22
CA ILE A 106 7.29 14.32 9.87
C ILE A 106 7.69 15.39 10.86
N ILE A 107 8.79 15.19 11.57
CA ILE A 107 9.27 16.16 12.55
C ILE A 107 10.54 16.87 12.10
N SER A 108 11.12 16.44 10.99
CA SER A 108 12.32 17.06 10.44
C SER A 108 12.46 16.66 8.96
N GLU A 109 13.00 17.57 8.18
CA GLU A 109 13.24 17.33 6.76
C GLU A 109 14.65 17.73 6.39
#